data_cf4a5933fc07b16698726f21a60cff6e
#
_entry.id   cf4a5933fc07b16698726f21a60cff6e
#
_cell.length_a   1.000
_cell.length_b   1.000
_cell.length_c   1.000
_cell.angle_alpha   90.00
_cell.angle_beta   90.00
_cell.angle_gamma   90.00
#
_symmetry.space_group_name_H-M   'P 1'
#
loop_
_entity.id
_entity.type
_entity.pdbx_description
1 polymer ?
#
loop_
_entity_poly.entity_id
_entity_poly.type
_entity_poly.pdbx_seq_one_letter_code
_entity_poly.pdbx_strand_id
1 'polypeptide(L)'
;LPERRASGLEKKAQHFTVVGRVQGVGFRYFVYRHANSLHLGGWVRNKENGDVEAHVEGPPEDVLKLERLIRKGPSFSFVSECRLREVPVEGFVTFSISR
;
A
#
# COMPACT_ATOMS: atom_id res chain seq x y z
N LEU A 1 21.69 11.32 16.97
CA LEU A 1 21.05 10.79 17.69
C LEU A 1 19.60 10.90 17.73
N PRO A 2 19.02 11.78 18.28
CA PRO A 2 17.58 11.81 18.39
C PRO A 2 16.89 11.96 17.07
N GLU A 3 17.54 12.47 16.10
CA GLU A 3 16.87 12.66 14.86
C GLU A 3 16.51 11.40 14.19
N ARG A 4 17.25 10.36 14.42
CA ARG A 4 16.87 9.14 13.82
C ARG A 4 15.65 8.60 14.41
N ARG A 5 15.50 8.85 15.70
CA ARG A 5 14.37 8.40 16.34
C ARG A 5 13.15 9.15 15.90
N ALA A 6 13.31 10.43 15.66
CA ALA A 6 12.22 11.23 15.16
C ALA A 6 11.75 10.69 13.83
N SER A 7 12.68 10.28 12.99
CA SER A 7 12.34 9.69 11.72
C SER A 7 11.48 8.44 11.90
N GLY A 8 11.83 7.62 12.88
CA GLY A 8 11.06 6.41 13.16
C GLY A 8 9.67 6.70 13.67
N LEU A 9 9.45 7.90 14.23
CA LEU A 9 8.14 8.29 14.72
C LEU A 9 7.29 8.95 13.66
N GLU A 10 7.89 9.37 12.56
CA GLU A 10 7.14 9.99 11.49
C GLU A 10 6.31 8.97 10.77
N LYS A 11 5.14 9.37 10.37
CA LYS A 11 4.28 8.53 9.57
C LYS A 11 3.81 9.30 8.36
N LYS A 12 3.60 8.57 7.30
CA LYS A 12 3.08 9.11 6.06
C LYS A 12 1.94 8.20 5.64
N ALA A 13 0.92 8.76 5.03
CA ALA A 13 -0.16 7.98 4.49
C ALA A 13 -0.31 8.27 3.01
N GLN A 14 -0.49 7.24 2.22
CA GLN A 14 -0.65 7.34 0.78
C GLN A 14 -1.87 6.55 0.35
N HIS A 15 -2.60 7.12 -0.59
CA HIS A 15 -3.69 6.40 -1.23
C HIS A 15 -3.22 5.98 -2.62
N PHE A 16 -3.39 4.69 -2.93
CA PHE A 16 -2.98 4.12 -4.20
C PHE A 16 -4.21 3.71 -4.99
N THR A 17 -4.21 4.02 -6.29
CA THR A 17 -5.19 3.45 -7.21
C THR A 17 -4.39 2.72 -8.27
N VAL A 18 -4.60 1.41 -8.37
CA VAL A 18 -3.82 0.54 -9.24
C VAL A 18 -4.73 0.06 -10.37
N VAL A 19 -4.31 0.36 -11.59
CA VAL A 19 -5.11 0.10 -12.80
C VAL A 19 -4.41 -0.96 -13.64
N GLY A 20 -5.17 -1.87 -14.22
CA GLY A 20 -4.62 -2.89 -15.09
C GLY A 20 -5.25 -4.24 -14.83
N ARG A 21 -4.49 -5.30 -15.09
CA ARG A 21 -4.94 -6.65 -14.77
C ARG A 21 -4.53 -6.92 -13.33
N VAL A 22 -5.39 -6.49 -12.40
CA VAL A 22 -5.04 -6.49 -10.98
C VAL A 22 -6.06 -7.21 -10.11
N GLN A 23 -7.26 -7.53 -10.63
CA GLN A 23 -8.24 -8.31 -9.89
C GLN A 23 -8.21 -9.76 -10.36
N GLY A 24 -8.47 -10.68 -9.44
CA GLY A 24 -8.50 -12.10 -9.77
C GLY A 24 -7.13 -12.73 -9.96
N VAL A 25 -6.06 -12.03 -9.57
CA VAL A 25 -4.69 -12.50 -9.74
C VAL A 25 -3.92 -12.51 -8.41
N GLY A 26 -4.64 -12.39 -7.30
CA GLY A 26 -4.00 -12.41 -5.97
C GLY A 26 -3.37 -11.09 -5.57
N PHE A 27 -3.77 -9.99 -6.22
CA PHE A 27 -3.14 -8.69 -5.98
C PHE A 27 -3.37 -8.20 -4.55
N ARG A 28 -4.63 -8.30 -4.05
CA ARG A 28 -4.92 -7.84 -2.70
C ARG A 28 -4.09 -8.60 -1.66
N TYR A 29 -3.97 -9.91 -1.83
CA TYR A 29 -3.19 -10.72 -0.91
C TYR A 29 -1.71 -10.38 -0.98
N PHE A 30 -1.21 -10.09 -2.18
CA PHE A 30 0.16 -9.66 -2.39
C PHE A 30 0.45 -8.38 -1.61
N VAL A 31 -0.43 -7.37 -1.73
CA VAL A 31 -0.27 -6.11 -1.01
C VAL A 31 -0.34 -6.36 0.50
N TYR A 32 -1.32 -7.14 0.93
CA TYR A 32 -1.53 -7.46 2.33
C TYR A 32 -0.28 -8.10 2.94
N ARG A 33 0.28 -9.11 2.27
CA ARG A 33 1.45 -9.81 2.77
C ARG A 33 2.64 -8.87 2.92
N HIS A 34 2.90 -8.06 1.91
CA HIS A 34 4.05 -7.17 1.95
C HIS A 34 3.86 -6.03 2.95
N ALA A 35 2.64 -5.50 3.05
CA ALA A 35 2.36 -4.45 4.03
C ALA A 35 2.58 -4.96 5.44
N ASN A 36 2.13 -6.18 5.73
CA ASN A 36 2.35 -6.75 7.05
C ASN A 36 3.82 -7.04 7.32
N SER A 37 4.55 -7.49 6.33
CA SER A 37 5.97 -7.73 6.45
C SER A 37 6.72 -6.44 6.80
N LEU A 38 6.24 -5.33 6.29
CA LEU A 38 6.84 -4.01 6.54
C LEU A 38 6.21 -3.31 7.75
N HIS A 39 5.29 -3.97 8.43
CA HIS A 39 4.60 -3.43 9.62
C HIS A 39 3.84 -2.14 9.31
N LEU A 40 3.24 -2.07 8.13
CA LEU A 40 2.45 -0.92 7.72
C LEU A 40 0.99 -1.10 8.12
N GLY A 41 0.28 0.00 8.30
CA GLY A 41 -1.15 -0.03 8.58
C GLY A 41 -1.96 0.37 7.36
N GLY A 42 -3.23 0.02 7.36
CA GLY A 42 -4.13 0.43 6.29
C GLY A 42 -4.99 -0.70 5.77
N TRP A 43 -5.34 -0.61 4.49
CA TRP A 43 -6.24 -1.59 3.88
C TRP A 43 -6.04 -1.60 2.37
N VAL A 44 -6.50 -2.69 1.75
CA VAL A 44 -6.50 -2.85 0.29
C VAL A 44 -7.82 -3.47 -0.11
N ARG A 45 -8.41 -3.02 -1.22
CA ARG A 45 -9.69 -3.55 -1.69
C ARG A 45 -9.81 -3.44 -3.20
N ASN A 46 -10.67 -4.29 -3.77
CA ASN A 46 -11.05 -4.20 -5.17
C ASN A 46 -12.11 -3.12 -5.33
N LYS A 47 -12.05 -2.39 -6.42
CA LYS A 47 -13.11 -1.45 -6.79
C LYS A 47 -14.00 -2.10 -7.84
N GLU A 48 -15.21 -1.59 -7.98
CA GLU A 48 -16.16 -2.15 -8.94
C GLU A 48 -15.69 -1.99 -10.38
N ASN A 49 -14.90 -0.95 -10.64
CA ASN A 49 -14.44 -0.68 -11.99
C ASN A 49 -13.25 -1.52 -12.43
N GLY A 50 -12.80 -2.45 -11.59
CA GLY A 50 -11.68 -3.32 -11.91
C GLY A 50 -10.35 -2.90 -11.30
N ASP A 51 -10.28 -1.72 -10.74
CA ASP A 51 -9.06 -1.24 -10.11
C ASP A 51 -8.90 -1.85 -8.72
N VAL A 52 -7.70 -1.72 -8.15
CA VAL A 52 -7.45 -2.04 -6.75
C VAL A 52 -7.05 -0.72 -6.08
N GLU A 53 -7.57 -0.45 -4.90
CA GLU A 53 -7.13 0.72 -4.17
C GLU A 53 -6.64 0.32 -2.79
N ALA A 54 -5.75 1.13 -2.25
CA ALA A 54 -5.15 0.86 -0.95
C ALA A 54 -4.87 2.16 -0.23
N HIS A 55 -4.96 2.11 1.08
CA HIS A 55 -4.55 3.18 1.97
C HIS A 55 -3.44 2.61 2.83
N VAL A 56 -2.28 3.23 2.81
CA VAL A 56 -1.09 2.68 3.47
C VAL A 56 -0.48 3.75 4.37
N GLU A 57 -0.21 3.38 5.62
CA GLU A 57 0.38 4.29 6.61
C GLU A 57 1.59 3.66 7.26
N GLY A 58 2.60 4.45 7.49
CA GLY A 58 3.77 4.02 8.23
C GLY A 58 4.97 4.91 7.98
N PRO A 59 6.15 4.46 8.37
CA PRO A 59 7.36 5.23 8.10
C PRO A 59 7.52 5.48 6.61
N PRO A 60 7.92 6.67 6.21
CA PRO A 60 7.99 7.01 4.78
C PRO A 60 8.82 6.04 3.94
N GLU A 61 9.93 5.56 4.47
CA GLU A 61 10.77 4.65 3.70
C GLU A 61 10.09 3.30 3.47
N ASP A 62 9.26 2.85 4.41
CA ASP A 62 8.57 1.58 4.26
C ASP A 62 7.37 1.73 3.32
N VAL A 63 6.70 2.88 3.37
CA VAL A 63 5.64 3.16 2.42
C VAL A 63 6.21 3.17 1.00
N LEU A 64 7.40 3.74 0.82
CA LEU A 64 8.05 3.75 -0.48
C LEU A 64 8.39 2.33 -0.94
N LYS A 65 8.85 1.48 -0.04
CA LYS A 65 9.14 0.08 -0.39
C LYS A 65 7.89 -0.62 -0.88
N LEU A 66 6.77 -0.40 -0.21
CA LEU A 66 5.52 -1.01 -0.64
C LEU A 66 5.07 -0.46 -1.99
N GLU A 67 5.25 0.84 -2.21
CA GLU A 67 4.93 1.43 -3.50
C GLU A 67 5.66 0.73 -4.64
N ARG A 68 6.94 0.46 -4.46
CA ARG A 68 7.72 -0.21 -5.49
C ARG A 68 7.21 -1.62 -5.77
N LEU A 69 6.81 -2.32 -4.72
CA LEU A 69 6.26 -3.66 -4.86
C LEU A 69 4.91 -3.62 -5.57
N ILE A 70 4.07 -2.65 -5.23
CA ILE A 70 2.76 -2.51 -5.84
C ILE A 70 2.90 -2.21 -7.34
N ARG A 71 3.83 -1.35 -7.71
CA ARG A 71 4.03 -1.00 -9.11
C ARG A 71 4.46 -2.19 -9.95
N LYS A 72 5.18 -3.12 -9.35
CA LYS A 72 5.60 -4.33 -10.03
C LYS A 72 4.47 -5.35 -10.05
N GLY A 73 3.80 -5.53 -8.93
CA GLY A 73 2.71 -6.49 -8.79
C GLY A 73 3.16 -7.94 -8.76
N PRO A 74 2.24 -8.84 -8.45
CA PRO A 74 2.55 -10.28 -8.47
C PRO A 74 2.62 -10.81 -9.88
N SER A 75 3.07 -12.06 -10.03
CA SER A 75 3.46 -12.66 -11.29
C SER A 75 2.42 -12.58 -12.40
N PHE A 76 1.17 -12.80 -12.10
CA PHE A 76 0.15 -12.83 -13.14
C PHE A 76 -0.60 -11.53 -13.29
N SER A 77 -0.09 -10.47 -12.67
CA SER A 77 -0.71 -9.16 -12.77
C SER A 77 -0.05 -8.33 -13.86
N PHE A 78 -0.73 -7.28 -14.26
CA PHE A 78 -0.15 -6.27 -15.13
C PHE A 78 -0.63 -4.92 -14.64
N VAL A 79 0.30 -4.10 -14.13
CA VAL A 79 -0.03 -2.77 -13.63
C VAL A 79 0.23 -1.79 -14.76
N SER A 80 -0.85 -1.26 -15.33
CA SER A 80 -0.73 -0.28 -16.41
C SER A 80 -0.54 1.12 -15.86
N GLU A 81 -1.05 1.36 -14.65
CA GLU A 81 -0.96 2.69 -14.04
C GLU A 81 -1.08 2.54 -12.54
N CYS A 82 -0.30 3.33 -11.81
CA CYS A 82 -0.40 3.38 -10.36
C CYS A 82 -0.43 4.85 -9.96
N ARG A 83 -1.59 5.29 -9.48
CA ARG A 83 -1.77 6.68 -9.07
C ARG A 83 -1.64 6.77 -7.57
N LEU A 84 -0.89 7.77 -7.13
CA LEU A 84 -0.69 7.99 -5.71
C LEU A 84 -1.13 9.38 -5.34
N ARG A 85 -1.62 9.53 -4.13
CA ARG A 85 -1.73 10.85 -3.53
C ARG A 85 -1.50 10.72 -2.04
N GLU A 86 -0.88 11.73 -1.49
CA GLU A 86 -0.67 11.77 -0.06
C GLU A 86 -1.98 12.14 0.62
N VAL A 87 -2.31 11.47 1.71
CA VAL A 87 -3.54 11.71 2.45
C VAL A 87 -3.20 11.82 3.94
N PRO A 88 -4.10 12.33 4.74
CA PRO A 88 -3.83 12.43 6.18
C PRO A 88 -3.70 11.06 6.82
N VAL A 89 -2.82 10.97 7.82
CA VAL A 89 -2.67 9.76 8.62
C VAL A 89 -3.92 9.59 9.47
N GLU A 90 -4.50 8.39 9.46
CA GLU A 90 -5.73 8.11 10.20
C GLU A 90 -5.50 7.25 11.43
N GLY A 91 -4.29 6.71 11.58
CA GLY A 91 -3.97 5.93 12.76
C GLY A 91 -4.11 4.42 12.61
N PHE A 92 -4.14 3.93 11.39
CA PHE A 92 -4.18 2.48 11.18
C PHE A 92 -2.89 1.86 11.69
N VAL A 93 -2.99 0.84 12.53
CA VAL A 93 -1.83 0.14 13.05
C VAL A 93 -1.72 -1.29 12.50
N THR A 94 -2.78 -1.78 11.88
CA THR A 94 -2.75 -3.10 11.23
C THR A 94 -3.17 -2.94 9.79
N PHE A 95 -2.85 -3.92 8.97
CA PHE A 95 -3.22 -3.90 7.56
C PHE A 95 -4.23 -5.02 7.30
N SER A 96 -5.24 -4.71 6.52
CA SER A 96 -6.30 -5.68 6.25
C SER A 96 -6.73 -5.66 4.79
N ILE A 97 -7.31 -6.78 4.36
CA ILE A 97 -7.98 -6.83 3.07
C ILE A 97 -9.43 -6.46 3.32
N SER A 98 -9.90 -5.49 2.57
CA SER A 98 -11.27 -5.01 2.70
C SER A 98 -12.08 -5.46 1.50
N ARG A 99 -13.40 -5.42 1.64
CA ARG A 99 -14.27 -5.81 0.54
C ARG A 99 -14.89 -4.63 -0.15
#